data_75273429d91ad1dffce244dbaa3fc10b
#
_entry.id   75273429d91ad1dffce244dbaa3fc10b
#
_cell.length_a   1.000
_cell.length_b   1.000
_cell.length_c   1.000
_cell.angle_alpha   90.00
_cell.angle_beta   90.00
_cell.angle_gamma   90.00
#
_symmetry.space_group_name_H-M   'P 1'
#
loop_
_entity.id
_entity.type
_entity.pdbx_description
1 polymer ?
#
loop_
_entity_poly.entity_id
_entity_poly.type
_entity_poly.pdbx_seq_one_letter_code
_entity_poly.pdbx_strand_id
1 'polypeptide(L)'
;MKNALIIGVTGQDGAYLADFLLKKGYNVFGTFRRTSHRCFERLDEMNNYENIIKIKADVMDHPSIRSAFRQSEPDEVYNLAAQSFVGASFEQPILTSDVTGLGTLRILDAVKEYSPDAKFYQASTSEMYGNAPGIKNEESPFKPRSPYGVAKVFAHNMTNHYREAYDIFACCGILFNHESPLRGIEFVTRQITYRLARIKFHQQKKFKLGNIRAKRDWGFAGDYVESMWLMLQQKNPDDYVIATGESHSVEEFLALATEYAGLGDWREYVEIDYELRPTDIDVLVGDSSKAQKQLLWKPKMKFKDLVKNMVEH
;
A
#
# COMPACT_ATOMS: atom_id res chain seq x y z
N MET A 1 1.46 24.34 -13.21
CA MET A 1 0.84 23.33 -12.34
C MET A 1 1.53 22.03 -12.68
N LYS A 2 1.97 21.23 -11.69
CA LYS A 2 2.62 19.94 -11.98
C LYS A 2 1.60 18.86 -12.28
N ASN A 3 1.96 17.93 -13.17
CA ASN A 3 1.18 16.75 -13.51
C ASN A 3 1.67 15.55 -12.70
N ALA A 4 0.77 14.88 -11.98
CA ALA A 4 1.06 13.64 -11.25
C ALA A 4 0.29 12.48 -11.87
N LEU A 5 1.00 11.42 -12.23
CA LEU A 5 0.41 10.16 -12.72
C LEU A 5 0.41 9.13 -11.59
N ILE A 6 -0.77 8.75 -11.12
CA ILE A 6 -0.95 7.69 -10.12
C ILE A 6 -1.35 6.40 -10.83
N ILE A 7 -0.47 5.41 -10.83
CA ILE A 7 -0.77 4.09 -11.40
C ILE A 7 -1.39 3.24 -10.31
N GLY A 8 -2.69 2.91 -10.47
CA GLY A 8 -3.48 2.22 -9.44
C GLY A 8 -4.29 3.16 -8.53
N VAL A 9 -4.87 4.22 -9.09
CA VAL A 9 -5.62 5.27 -8.36
C VAL A 9 -6.86 4.73 -7.62
N THR A 10 -7.40 3.60 -8.01
CA THR A 10 -8.59 2.97 -7.38
C THR A 10 -8.30 2.20 -6.09
N GLY A 11 -7.02 2.05 -5.72
CA GLY A 11 -6.61 1.47 -4.46
C GLY A 11 -6.78 2.44 -3.28
N GLN A 12 -6.60 1.93 -2.04
CA GLN A 12 -6.63 2.75 -0.82
C GLN A 12 -5.64 3.92 -0.94
N ASP A 13 -4.37 3.61 -1.16
CA ASP A 13 -3.30 4.63 -1.22
C ASP A 13 -3.48 5.56 -2.41
N GLY A 14 -3.97 5.03 -3.53
CA GLY A 14 -4.29 5.83 -4.71
C GLY A 14 -5.33 6.91 -4.44
N ALA A 15 -6.38 6.58 -3.69
CA ALA A 15 -7.43 7.52 -3.33
C ALA A 15 -6.93 8.61 -2.35
N TYR A 16 -6.18 8.21 -1.30
CA TYR A 16 -5.57 9.17 -0.36
C TYR A 16 -4.51 10.05 -1.02
N LEU A 17 -3.66 9.48 -1.88
CA LEU A 17 -2.63 10.24 -2.59
C LEU A 17 -3.26 11.23 -3.57
N ALA A 18 -4.31 10.83 -4.28
CA ALA A 18 -5.03 11.72 -5.19
C ALA A 18 -5.61 12.94 -4.43
N ASP A 19 -6.27 12.71 -3.30
CA ASP A 19 -6.77 13.77 -2.42
C ASP A 19 -5.65 14.71 -1.95
N PHE A 20 -4.54 14.13 -1.50
CA PHE A 20 -3.39 14.88 -1.03
C PHE A 20 -2.78 15.76 -2.13
N LEU A 21 -2.60 15.23 -3.35
CA LEU A 21 -2.01 15.94 -4.48
C LEU A 21 -2.95 17.02 -5.05
N LEU A 22 -4.26 16.75 -5.11
CA LEU A 22 -5.27 17.76 -5.48
C LEU A 22 -5.22 18.96 -4.52
N LYS A 23 -5.15 18.73 -3.21
CA LYS A 23 -5.01 19.79 -2.19
C LYS A 23 -3.70 20.57 -2.30
N LYS A 24 -2.67 19.98 -2.91
CA LYS A 24 -1.40 20.66 -3.22
C LYS A 24 -1.40 21.38 -4.59
N GLY A 25 -2.49 21.34 -5.33
CA GLY A 25 -2.65 22.03 -6.60
C GLY A 25 -2.03 21.31 -7.80
N TYR A 26 -1.90 19.98 -7.75
CA TYR A 26 -1.49 19.17 -8.91
C TYR A 26 -2.66 18.92 -9.86
N ASN A 27 -2.36 18.77 -11.16
CA ASN A 27 -3.22 18.04 -12.07
C ASN A 27 -3.02 16.55 -11.81
N VAL A 28 -4.04 15.84 -11.36
CA VAL A 28 -3.95 14.43 -11.01
C VAL A 28 -4.53 13.57 -12.11
N PHE A 29 -3.67 12.73 -12.70
CA PHE A 29 -4.02 11.68 -13.64
C PHE A 29 -3.98 10.34 -12.92
N GLY A 30 -5.04 9.54 -13.04
CA GLY A 30 -5.13 8.26 -12.35
C GLY A 30 -5.40 7.11 -13.31
N THR A 31 -4.52 6.08 -13.31
CA THR A 31 -4.81 4.89 -14.10
C THR A 31 -5.68 3.91 -13.35
N PHE A 32 -6.58 3.27 -14.07
CA PHE A 32 -7.42 2.19 -13.58
C PHE A 32 -7.57 1.08 -14.63
N ARG A 33 -7.65 -0.17 -14.15
CA ARG A 33 -7.90 -1.32 -15.01
C ARG A 33 -9.39 -1.40 -15.36
N ARG A 34 -9.68 -1.73 -16.63
CA ARG A 34 -11.07 -1.95 -17.05
C ARG A 34 -11.69 -3.14 -16.29
N THR A 35 -12.82 -2.90 -15.66
CA THR A 35 -13.68 -3.93 -15.06
C THR A 35 -15.08 -3.87 -15.68
N SER A 36 -15.89 -4.91 -15.51
CA SER A 36 -17.28 -4.94 -15.96
C SER A 36 -18.22 -4.13 -15.07
N HIS A 37 -17.80 -3.78 -13.88
CA HIS A 37 -18.52 -2.94 -12.93
C HIS A 37 -17.70 -1.69 -12.57
N ARG A 38 -18.33 -0.72 -11.95
CA ARG A 38 -17.67 0.49 -11.48
C ARG A 38 -16.66 0.14 -10.38
N CYS A 39 -15.53 0.81 -10.34
CA CYS A 39 -14.42 0.54 -9.40
C CYS A 39 -13.86 1.81 -8.75
N PHE A 40 -14.69 2.83 -8.57
CA PHE A 40 -14.27 4.15 -8.09
C PHE A 40 -14.83 4.51 -6.71
N GLU A 41 -15.35 3.54 -5.97
CA GLU A 41 -16.02 3.73 -4.69
C GLU A 41 -15.13 4.50 -3.70
N ARG A 42 -13.83 4.19 -3.65
CA ARG A 42 -12.86 4.90 -2.78
C ARG A 42 -12.64 6.35 -3.18
N LEU A 43 -12.66 6.64 -4.47
CA LEU A 43 -12.55 8.03 -4.97
C LEU A 43 -13.83 8.83 -4.70
N ASP A 44 -15.00 8.17 -4.80
CA ASP A 44 -16.28 8.79 -4.45
C ASP A 44 -16.33 9.14 -2.97
N GLU A 45 -15.89 8.22 -2.13
CA GLU A 45 -15.86 8.41 -0.68
C GLU A 45 -14.93 9.55 -0.25
N MET A 46 -13.84 9.77 -1.01
CA MET A 46 -12.95 10.91 -0.85
C MET A 46 -13.44 12.19 -1.57
N ASN A 47 -14.59 12.16 -2.25
CA ASN A 47 -15.13 13.24 -3.07
C ASN A 47 -14.19 13.73 -4.19
N ASN A 48 -13.34 12.85 -4.72
CA ASN A 48 -12.28 13.20 -5.69
C ASN A 48 -12.54 12.69 -7.10
N TYR A 49 -13.58 11.90 -7.32
CA TYR A 49 -13.84 11.27 -8.62
C TYR A 49 -13.86 12.28 -9.78
N GLU A 50 -14.55 13.40 -9.63
CA GLU A 50 -14.67 14.40 -10.69
C GLU A 50 -13.38 15.22 -10.91
N ASN A 51 -12.53 15.31 -9.90
CA ASN A 51 -11.33 16.14 -9.92
C ASN A 51 -10.09 15.44 -10.52
N ILE A 52 -10.20 14.15 -10.81
CA ILE A 52 -9.12 13.32 -11.34
C ILE A 52 -9.37 13.02 -12.82
N ILE A 53 -8.33 13.13 -13.63
CA ILE A 53 -8.36 12.69 -15.03
C ILE A 53 -8.09 11.19 -15.07
N LYS A 54 -9.13 10.41 -15.38
CA LYS A 54 -9.11 8.94 -15.35
C LYS A 54 -8.63 8.37 -16.68
N ILE A 55 -7.56 7.55 -16.65
CA ILE A 55 -6.96 6.90 -17.83
C ILE A 55 -7.09 5.38 -17.70
N LYS A 56 -7.65 4.72 -18.70
CA LYS A 56 -7.69 3.25 -18.75
C LYS A 56 -6.31 2.72 -19.10
N ALA A 57 -5.70 1.97 -18.17
CA ALA A 57 -4.44 1.28 -18.43
C ALA A 57 -4.32 0.04 -17.56
N ASP A 58 -3.66 -0.98 -18.07
CA ASP A 58 -3.30 -2.19 -17.36
C ASP A 58 -1.77 -2.34 -17.35
N VAL A 59 -1.17 -2.58 -16.19
CA VAL A 59 0.28 -2.74 -16.06
C VAL A 59 0.83 -3.98 -16.81
N MET A 60 -0.04 -4.89 -17.21
CA MET A 60 0.30 -6.01 -18.08
C MET A 60 0.26 -5.65 -19.58
N ASP A 61 -0.32 -4.53 -19.94
CA ASP A 61 -0.48 -4.06 -21.32
C ASP A 61 0.39 -2.83 -21.58
N HIS A 62 1.56 -3.04 -22.15
CA HIS A 62 2.55 -2.00 -22.41
C HIS A 62 2.01 -0.83 -23.29
N PRO A 63 1.21 -1.07 -24.36
CA PRO A 63 0.63 0.03 -25.13
C PRO A 63 -0.26 0.96 -24.30
N SER A 64 -1.05 0.44 -23.37
CA SER A 64 -1.92 1.26 -22.52
C SER A 64 -1.10 2.09 -21.51
N ILE A 65 0.00 1.57 -20.97
CA ILE A 65 0.92 2.32 -20.14
C ILE A 65 1.55 3.47 -20.92
N ARG A 66 2.08 3.20 -22.13
CA ARG A 66 2.61 4.26 -23.03
C ARG A 66 1.58 5.35 -23.31
N SER A 67 0.33 4.94 -23.58
CA SER A 67 -0.77 5.89 -23.78
C SER A 67 -1.02 6.76 -22.55
N ALA A 68 -0.93 6.20 -21.34
CA ALA A 68 -1.10 6.96 -20.10
C ALA A 68 -0.02 8.03 -19.93
N PHE A 69 1.24 7.71 -20.23
CA PHE A 69 2.33 8.68 -20.18
C PHE A 69 2.16 9.82 -21.19
N ARG A 70 1.77 9.50 -22.45
CA ARG A 70 1.50 10.52 -23.48
C ARG A 70 0.34 11.44 -23.14
N GLN A 71 -0.68 10.94 -22.44
CA GLN A 71 -1.86 11.74 -22.07
C GLN A 71 -1.58 12.61 -20.84
N SER A 72 -0.76 12.15 -19.92
CA SER A 72 -0.52 12.85 -18.65
C SER A 72 0.71 13.75 -18.68
N GLU A 73 1.70 13.48 -19.56
CA GLU A 73 2.99 14.19 -19.59
C GLU A 73 3.48 14.46 -18.16
N PRO A 74 3.74 13.42 -17.34
CA PRO A 74 3.85 13.56 -15.89
C PRO A 74 5.18 14.18 -15.48
N ASP A 75 5.15 15.10 -14.52
CA ASP A 75 6.32 15.54 -13.74
C ASP A 75 6.67 14.54 -12.62
N GLU A 76 5.65 13.85 -12.10
CA GLU A 76 5.78 12.88 -11.02
C GLU A 76 4.92 11.64 -11.29
N VAL A 77 5.52 10.46 -11.11
CA VAL A 77 4.86 9.16 -11.35
C VAL A 77 4.87 8.37 -10.04
N TYR A 78 3.70 7.93 -9.60
CA TYR A 78 3.52 7.12 -8.39
C TYR A 78 3.01 5.73 -8.76
N ASN A 79 3.86 4.71 -8.67
CA ASN A 79 3.47 3.33 -8.92
C ASN A 79 2.95 2.67 -7.65
N LEU A 80 1.64 2.60 -7.53
CA LEU A 80 0.91 1.93 -6.44
C LEU A 80 0.23 0.63 -6.92
N ALA A 81 0.31 0.33 -8.23
CA ALA A 81 -0.33 -0.86 -8.79
C ALA A 81 0.40 -2.14 -8.38
N ALA A 82 -0.34 -3.09 -7.85
CA ALA A 82 0.13 -4.42 -7.50
C ALA A 82 -1.03 -5.39 -7.32
N GLN A 83 -0.77 -6.69 -7.42
CA GLN A 83 -1.57 -7.69 -6.74
C GLN A 83 -1.04 -7.77 -5.29
N SER A 84 -1.67 -7.05 -4.35
CA SER A 84 -1.11 -6.79 -3.03
C SER A 84 -1.61 -7.71 -1.92
N PHE A 85 -2.62 -8.55 -2.19
CA PHE A 85 -3.11 -9.50 -1.20
C PHE A 85 -2.20 -10.74 -1.15
N VAL A 86 -1.44 -10.86 -0.05
CA VAL A 86 -0.44 -11.93 0.13
C VAL A 86 -1.05 -13.32 -0.03
N GLY A 87 -2.27 -13.56 0.51
CA GLY A 87 -2.97 -14.84 0.39
C GLY A 87 -3.12 -15.27 -1.08
N ALA A 88 -3.70 -14.43 -1.92
CA ALA A 88 -3.89 -14.72 -3.34
C ALA A 88 -2.58 -14.93 -4.10
N SER A 89 -1.44 -14.41 -3.63
CA SER A 89 -0.16 -14.63 -4.29
C SER A 89 0.29 -16.08 -4.29
N PHE A 90 -0.14 -16.88 -3.31
CA PHE A 90 0.13 -18.32 -3.28
C PHE A 90 -0.72 -19.10 -4.30
N GLU A 91 -1.94 -18.65 -4.54
CA GLU A 91 -2.85 -19.25 -5.52
C GLU A 91 -2.53 -18.80 -6.95
N GLN A 92 -2.06 -17.58 -7.11
CA GLN A 92 -1.80 -16.93 -8.41
C GLN A 92 -0.38 -16.34 -8.50
N PRO A 93 0.68 -17.14 -8.32
CA PRO A 93 2.05 -16.63 -8.26
C PRO A 93 2.52 -15.99 -9.58
N ILE A 94 2.12 -16.54 -10.72
CA ILE A 94 2.49 -16.02 -12.05
C ILE A 94 1.84 -14.64 -12.26
N LEU A 95 0.53 -14.52 -12.03
CA LEU A 95 -0.18 -13.25 -12.13
C LEU A 95 0.42 -12.20 -11.18
N THR A 96 0.72 -12.59 -9.94
CA THR A 96 1.34 -11.71 -8.95
C THR A 96 2.70 -11.22 -9.42
N SER A 97 3.54 -12.08 -9.98
CA SER A 97 4.87 -11.73 -10.49
C SER A 97 4.77 -10.82 -11.72
N ASP A 98 3.85 -11.10 -12.63
CA ASP A 98 3.66 -10.30 -13.84
C ASP A 98 3.12 -8.90 -13.53
N VAL A 99 2.06 -8.80 -12.73
CA VAL A 99 1.47 -7.51 -12.34
C VAL A 99 2.43 -6.69 -11.47
N THR A 100 3.00 -7.30 -10.43
CA THR A 100 3.75 -6.57 -9.38
C THR A 100 5.22 -6.36 -9.76
N GLY A 101 5.85 -7.38 -10.33
CA GLY A 101 7.26 -7.33 -10.74
C GLY A 101 7.43 -6.76 -12.14
N LEU A 102 7.02 -7.51 -13.16
CA LEU A 102 7.17 -7.09 -14.57
C LEU A 102 6.35 -5.85 -14.91
N GLY A 103 5.19 -5.64 -14.24
CA GLY A 103 4.42 -4.41 -14.36
C GLY A 103 5.24 -3.18 -13.99
N THR A 104 6.00 -3.23 -12.90
CA THR A 104 6.93 -2.15 -12.51
C THR A 104 7.99 -1.91 -13.58
N LEU A 105 8.58 -2.97 -14.15
CA LEU A 105 9.57 -2.83 -15.21
C LEU A 105 8.99 -2.15 -16.47
N ARG A 106 7.75 -2.51 -16.88
CA ARG A 106 7.07 -1.85 -18.01
C ARG A 106 6.83 -0.36 -17.76
N ILE A 107 6.53 0.01 -16.50
CA ILE A 107 6.35 1.42 -16.12
C ILE A 107 7.69 2.15 -16.14
N LEU A 108 8.75 1.57 -15.59
CA LEU A 108 10.09 2.16 -15.63
C LEU A 108 10.62 2.37 -17.06
N ASP A 109 10.34 1.42 -17.96
CA ASP A 109 10.64 1.57 -19.40
C ASP A 109 9.85 2.75 -19.99
N ALA A 110 8.59 2.90 -19.62
CA ALA A 110 7.77 4.04 -20.08
C ALA A 110 8.25 5.38 -19.49
N VAL A 111 8.70 5.44 -18.24
CA VAL A 111 9.36 6.62 -17.67
C VAL A 111 10.57 7.00 -18.51
N LYS A 112 11.47 6.04 -18.73
CA LYS A 112 12.72 6.25 -19.51
C LYS A 112 12.43 6.73 -20.93
N GLU A 113 11.43 6.18 -21.61
CA GLU A 113 11.12 6.47 -23.02
C GLU A 113 10.34 7.77 -23.21
N TYR A 114 9.36 8.08 -22.33
CA TYR A 114 8.39 9.15 -22.54
C TYR A 114 8.51 10.32 -21.57
N SER A 115 9.11 10.13 -20.41
CA SER A 115 9.21 11.16 -19.36
C SER A 115 10.48 10.98 -18.53
N PRO A 116 11.68 11.02 -19.16
CA PRO A 116 12.96 10.72 -18.47
C PRO A 116 13.26 11.70 -17.33
N ASP A 117 12.73 12.93 -17.39
CA ASP A 117 12.89 13.95 -16.35
C ASP A 117 11.84 13.81 -15.22
N ALA A 118 10.84 12.94 -15.36
CA ALA A 118 9.83 12.73 -14.34
C ALA A 118 10.43 12.02 -13.12
N LYS A 119 9.99 12.43 -11.93
CA LYS A 119 10.35 11.77 -10.69
C LYS A 119 9.46 10.56 -10.45
N PHE A 120 10.05 9.41 -10.18
CA PHE A 120 9.35 8.15 -10.03
C PHE A 120 9.36 7.64 -8.59
N TYR A 121 8.19 7.27 -8.08
CA TYR A 121 8.01 6.60 -6.80
C TYR A 121 7.53 5.16 -6.99
N GLN A 122 8.22 4.21 -6.35
CA GLN A 122 7.84 2.80 -6.27
C GLN A 122 7.32 2.47 -4.87
N ALA A 123 6.09 2.00 -4.79
CA ALA A 123 5.57 1.40 -3.56
C ALA A 123 6.21 0.03 -3.35
N SER A 124 7.26 -0.02 -2.54
CA SER A 124 7.86 -1.24 -1.99
C SER A 124 7.10 -1.67 -0.72
N THR A 125 7.54 -2.73 -0.04
CA THR A 125 6.78 -3.30 1.09
C THR A 125 7.71 -3.93 2.13
N SER A 126 7.30 -3.88 3.38
CA SER A 126 7.93 -4.61 4.49
C SER A 126 7.92 -6.14 4.31
N GLU A 127 7.01 -6.69 3.49
CA GLU A 127 6.96 -8.13 3.15
C GLU A 127 8.25 -8.63 2.45
N MET A 128 9.05 -7.72 1.88
CA MET A 128 10.37 -8.04 1.31
C MET A 128 11.34 -8.53 2.38
N TYR A 129 11.24 -8.05 3.62
CA TYR A 129 12.11 -8.47 4.73
C TYR A 129 11.79 -9.88 5.22
N GLY A 130 10.53 -10.33 5.10
CA GLY A 130 10.11 -11.65 5.56
C GLY A 130 10.54 -11.92 7.00
N ASN A 131 11.23 -13.05 7.24
CA ASN A 131 11.72 -13.44 8.56
C ASN A 131 13.16 -12.97 8.85
N ALA A 132 13.63 -11.87 8.25
CA ALA A 132 14.90 -11.27 8.68
C ALA A 132 14.80 -10.87 10.17
N PRO A 133 15.88 -11.04 10.97
CA PRO A 133 15.84 -10.74 12.40
C PRO A 133 15.81 -9.24 12.69
N GLY A 134 15.36 -8.86 13.89
CA GLY A 134 15.41 -7.49 14.41
C GLY A 134 14.42 -6.51 13.79
N ILE A 135 14.53 -5.24 14.18
CA ILE A 135 13.79 -4.10 13.61
C ILE A 135 14.35 -3.83 12.21
N LYS A 136 13.48 -3.56 11.24
CA LYS A 136 13.84 -3.44 9.81
C LYS A 136 14.12 -1.99 9.44
N ASN A 137 15.25 -1.77 8.79
CA ASN A 137 15.63 -0.50 8.16
C ASN A 137 16.04 -0.73 6.70
N GLU A 138 16.52 0.32 6.02
CA GLU A 138 16.90 0.28 4.62
C GLU A 138 18.07 -0.66 4.32
N GLU A 139 18.92 -0.96 5.31
CA GLU A 139 20.08 -1.86 5.19
C GLU A 139 19.74 -3.33 5.53
N SER A 140 18.55 -3.59 6.04
CA SER A 140 18.13 -4.93 6.44
C SER A 140 17.98 -5.85 5.21
N PRO A 141 18.48 -7.10 5.27
CA PRO A 141 18.45 -8.00 4.12
C PRO A 141 17.02 -8.43 3.79
N PHE A 142 16.70 -8.48 2.50
CA PHE A 142 15.44 -9.02 2.01
C PHE A 142 15.45 -10.56 2.07
N LYS A 143 14.42 -11.14 2.72
CA LYS A 143 14.18 -12.58 2.85
C LYS A 143 12.68 -12.90 2.68
N PRO A 144 12.10 -12.59 1.52
CA PRO A 144 10.66 -12.70 1.31
C PRO A 144 10.13 -14.11 1.56
N ARG A 145 8.89 -14.21 2.05
CA ARG A 145 8.23 -15.47 2.40
C ARG A 145 6.98 -15.75 1.56
N SER A 146 6.73 -14.94 0.53
CA SER A 146 5.57 -15.09 -0.34
C SER A 146 5.93 -14.71 -1.79
N PRO A 147 5.19 -15.21 -2.80
CA PRO A 147 5.35 -14.76 -4.18
C PRO A 147 5.19 -13.24 -4.35
N TYR A 148 4.30 -12.63 -3.57
CA TYR A 148 4.16 -11.17 -3.51
C TYR A 148 5.44 -10.48 -3.03
N GLY A 149 6.02 -10.94 -1.92
CA GLY A 149 7.27 -10.40 -1.40
C GLY A 149 8.42 -10.52 -2.40
N VAL A 150 8.54 -11.67 -3.08
CA VAL A 150 9.55 -11.90 -4.14
C VAL A 150 9.35 -10.93 -5.32
N ALA A 151 8.11 -10.77 -5.79
CA ALA A 151 7.79 -9.84 -6.87
C ALA A 151 8.10 -8.37 -6.50
N LYS A 152 7.88 -7.99 -5.24
CA LYS A 152 8.24 -6.66 -4.72
C LYS A 152 9.75 -6.45 -4.58
N VAL A 153 10.52 -7.48 -4.22
CA VAL A 153 12.00 -7.41 -4.25
C VAL A 153 12.51 -7.19 -5.68
N PHE A 154 11.94 -7.89 -6.66
CA PHE A 154 12.27 -7.64 -8.07
C PHE A 154 11.96 -6.20 -8.48
N ALA A 155 10.75 -5.70 -8.18
CA ALA A 155 10.33 -4.32 -8.49
C ALA A 155 11.25 -3.28 -7.84
N HIS A 156 11.60 -3.47 -6.56
CA HIS A 156 12.50 -2.61 -5.80
C HIS A 156 13.89 -2.54 -6.45
N ASN A 157 14.50 -3.71 -6.72
CA ASN A 157 15.83 -3.78 -7.33
C ASN A 157 15.86 -3.22 -8.76
N MET A 158 14.79 -3.42 -9.54
CA MET A 158 14.67 -2.81 -10.87
C MET A 158 14.59 -1.29 -10.78
N THR A 159 13.88 -0.74 -9.78
CA THR A 159 13.82 0.71 -9.56
C THR A 159 15.20 1.28 -9.23
N ASN A 160 15.97 0.61 -8.36
CA ASN A 160 17.33 1.02 -8.01
C ASN A 160 18.26 0.91 -9.22
N HIS A 161 18.14 -0.16 -10.02
CA HIS A 161 18.90 -0.31 -11.25
C HIS A 161 18.62 0.83 -12.25
N TYR A 162 17.36 1.22 -12.44
CA TYR A 162 17.01 2.32 -13.34
C TYR A 162 17.51 3.68 -12.82
N ARG A 163 17.53 3.90 -11.51
CA ARG A 163 18.16 5.07 -10.87
C ARG A 163 19.66 5.14 -11.22
N GLU A 164 20.37 4.04 -11.06
CA GLU A 164 21.82 3.98 -11.23
C GLU A 164 22.26 3.95 -12.70
N ALA A 165 21.58 3.15 -13.53
CA ALA A 165 22.00 2.90 -14.92
C ALA A 165 21.52 3.96 -15.90
N TYR A 166 20.40 4.64 -15.62
CA TYR A 166 19.76 5.58 -16.54
C TYR A 166 19.57 6.98 -15.96
N ASP A 167 20.12 7.23 -14.77
CA ASP A 167 20.04 8.54 -14.07
C ASP A 167 18.59 9.05 -13.86
N ILE A 168 17.64 8.11 -13.73
CA ILE A 168 16.24 8.43 -13.45
C ILE A 168 16.09 8.77 -11.98
N PHE A 169 15.43 9.89 -11.66
CA PHE A 169 15.06 10.19 -10.28
C PHE A 169 14.01 9.20 -9.79
N ALA A 170 14.44 8.11 -9.17
CA ALA A 170 13.55 7.05 -8.71
C ALA A 170 13.77 6.72 -7.23
N CYS A 171 12.68 6.71 -6.45
CA CYS A 171 12.67 6.42 -5.00
C CYS A 171 11.82 5.19 -4.71
N CYS A 172 12.24 4.39 -3.71
CA CYS A 172 11.42 3.32 -3.17
C CYS A 172 10.96 3.63 -1.74
N GLY A 173 9.65 3.64 -1.51
CA GLY A 173 9.09 3.65 -0.15
C GLY A 173 8.88 2.23 0.35
N ILE A 174 9.63 1.76 1.34
CA ILE A 174 9.48 0.45 1.96
C ILE A 174 8.40 0.57 3.03
N LEU A 175 7.15 0.43 2.59
CA LEU A 175 5.99 0.69 3.43
C LEU A 175 5.70 -0.48 4.36
N PHE A 176 5.54 -0.20 5.65
CA PHE A 176 4.94 -1.11 6.60
C PHE A 176 3.41 -1.10 6.46
N ASN A 177 2.74 -1.98 7.19
CA ASN A 177 1.29 -2.08 7.05
C ASN A 177 0.62 -0.75 7.36
N HIS A 178 -0.22 -0.27 6.46
CA HIS A 178 -0.95 0.98 6.63
C HIS A 178 -2.40 0.81 6.24
N GLU A 179 -3.25 1.26 7.12
CA GLU A 179 -4.64 0.92 7.17
C GLU A 179 -5.51 2.17 7.13
N SER A 180 -6.75 1.99 6.78
CA SER A 180 -7.78 3.03 6.83
C SER A 180 -9.16 2.42 6.65
N PRO A 181 -10.24 3.19 6.79
CA PRO A 181 -11.58 2.76 6.36
C PRO A 181 -11.66 2.27 4.90
N LEU A 182 -10.79 2.78 4.02
CA LEU A 182 -10.74 2.39 2.59
C LEU A 182 -9.94 1.11 2.31
N ARG A 183 -9.43 0.45 3.34
CA ARG A 183 -8.70 -0.83 3.18
C ARG A 183 -9.58 -1.90 2.54
N GLY A 184 -9.01 -2.76 1.71
CA GLY A 184 -9.73 -3.91 1.15
C GLY A 184 -10.21 -4.87 2.23
N ILE A 185 -11.43 -5.39 2.10
CA ILE A 185 -12.07 -6.25 3.11
C ILE A 185 -11.36 -7.60 3.32
N GLU A 186 -10.49 -7.99 2.39
CA GLU A 186 -9.66 -9.19 2.49
C GLU A 186 -8.48 -9.05 3.48
N PHE A 187 -8.10 -7.81 3.82
CA PHE A 187 -7.03 -7.56 4.79
C PHE A 187 -7.56 -7.65 6.22
N VAL A 188 -6.75 -8.24 7.12
CA VAL A 188 -7.18 -8.65 8.46
C VAL A 188 -7.82 -7.53 9.27
N THR A 189 -7.30 -6.32 9.24
CA THR A 189 -7.83 -5.18 9.98
C THR A 189 -9.23 -4.79 9.50
N ARG A 190 -9.41 -4.64 8.17
CA ARG A 190 -10.72 -4.32 7.60
C ARG A 190 -11.68 -5.50 7.67
N GLN A 191 -11.17 -6.74 7.54
CA GLN A 191 -11.96 -7.95 7.76
C GLN A 191 -12.58 -7.96 9.18
N ILE A 192 -11.78 -7.62 10.20
CA ILE A 192 -12.25 -7.54 11.58
C ILE A 192 -13.35 -6.47 11.71
N THR A 193 -13.09 -5.22 11.32
CA THR A 193 -14.05 -4.12 11.51
C THR A 193 -15.33 -4.36 10.72
N TYR A 194 -15.23 -4.84 9.46
CA TYR A 194 -16.40 -5.17 8.64
C TYR A 194 -17.26 -6.29 9.25
N ARG A 195 -16.63 -7.36 9.78
CA ARG A 195 -17.37 -8.48 10.38
C ARG A 195 -17.97 -8.11 11.73
N LEU A 196 -17.30 -7.31 12.55
CA LEU A 196 -17.85 -6.78 13.79
C LEU A 196 -19.06 -5.88 13.53
N ALA A 197 -19.03 -5.02 12.50
CA ALA A 197 -20.20 -4.24 12.09
C ALA A 197 -21.39 -5.15 11.74
N ARG A 198 -21.15 -6.21 10.94
CA ARG A 198 -22.21 -7.19 10.61
C ARG A 198 -22.77 -7.92 11.84
N ILE A 199 -21.93 -8.20 12.82
CA ILE A 199 -22.38 -8.81 14.10
C ILE A 199 -23.24 -7.80 14.87
N LYS A 200 -22.79 -6.55 14.98
CA LYS A 200 -23.54 -5.49 15.65
C LYS A 200 -24.94 -5.27 15.06
N PHE A 201 -25.07 -5.37 13.74
CA PHE A 201 -26.33 -5.27 13.02
C PHE A 201 -27.05 -6.63 12.82
N HIS A 202 -26.69 -7.67 13.59
CA HIS A 202 -27.32 -8.99 13.58
C HIS A 202 -27.34 -9.72 12.23
N GLN A 203 -26.40 -9.36 11.33
CA GLN A 203 -26.24 -10.00 10.00
C GLN A 203 -25.30 -11.21 10.01
N GLN A 204 -24.56 -11.37 11.09
CA GLN A 204 -23.59 -12.46 11.28
C GLN A 204 -23.49 -12.78 12.78
N LYS A 205 -23.16 -14.04 13.13
CA LYS A 205 -22.98 -14.44 14.53
C LYS A 205 -21.51 -14.55 14.92
N LYS A 206 -20.73 -15.21 14.07
CA LYS A 206 -19.29 -15.47 14.30
C LYS A 206 -18.48 -15.40 13.01
N PHE A 207 -17.15 -15.27 13.13
CA PHE A 207 -16.23 -15.38 12.00
C PHE A 207 -14.91 -16.04 12.40
N LYS A 208 -14.16 -16.51 11.40
CA LYS A 208 -12.85 -17.13 11.60
C LYS A 208 -11.74 -16.14 11.33
N LEU A 209 -10.68 -16.21 12.14
CA LEU A 209 -9.40 -15.54 11.92
C LEU A 209 -8.26 -16.57 11.98
N GLY A 210 -7.16 -16.29 11.30
CA GLY A 210 -5.94 -17.07 11.38
C GLY A 210 -5.10 -16.75 12.62
N ASN A 211 -3.78 -16.58 12.44
CA ASN A 211 -2.85 -16.32 13.53
C ASN A 211 -3.06 -14.93 14.16
N ILE A 212 -3.77 -14.89 15.28
CA ILE A 212 -4.02 -13.64 16.03
C ILE A 212 -2.80 -13.16 16.83
N ARG A 213 -1.75 -13.99 16.98
CA ARG A 213 -0.51 -13.63 17.69
C ARG A 213 0.50 -12.90 16.82
N ALA A 214 0.32 -12.95 15.49
CA ALA A 214 1.18 -12.24 14.56
C ALA A 214 1.16 -10.74 14.85
N LYS A 215 2.36 -10.13 14.90
CA LYS A 215 2.53 -8.71 15.20
C LYS A 215 2.92 -7.92 13.96
N ARG A 216 2.28 -6.79 13.77
CA ARG A 216 2.52 -5.86 12.65
C ARG A 216 2.67 -4.44 13.16
N ASP A 217 3.45 -3.67 12.43
CA ASP A 217 3.54 -2.23 12.55
C ASP A 217 2.44 -1.65 11.65
N TRP A 218 1.40 -1.08 12.28
CA TRP A 218 0.25 -0.52 11.57
C TRP A 218 0.20 1.01 11.70
N GLY A 219 0.26 1.69 10.56
CA GLY A 219 0.06 3.13 10.46
C GLY A 219 -1.21 3.51 9.70
N PHE A 220 -1.46 4.79 9.58
CA PHE A 220 -2.58 5.35 8.82
C PHE A 220 -2.19 5.65 7.38
N ALA A 221 -2.97 5.20 6.41
CA ALA A 221 -2.66 5.39 4.99
C ALA A 221 -2.50 6.86 4.57
N GLY A 222 -3.29 7.76 5.18
CA GLY A 222 -3.17 9.20 4.94
C GLY A 222 -1.82 9.80 5.36
N ASP A 223 -1.19 9.27 6.41
CA ASP A 223 0.16 9.69 6.81
C ASP A 223 1.22 9.14 5.83
N TYR A 224 1.02 7.93 5.32
CA TYR A 224 1.96 7.26 4.43
C TYR A 224 2.03 7.90 3.04
N VAL A 225 0.92 8.36 2.48
CA VAL A 225 0.93 9.03 1.17
C VAL A 225 1.68 10.36 1.19
N GLU A 226 1.70 11.05 2.33
CA GLU A 226 2.53 12.25 2.49
C GLU A 226 4.02 11.93 2.31
N SER A 227 4.49 10.78 2.84
CA SER A 227 5.89 10.36 2.66
C SER A 227 6.24 10.09 1.20
N MET A 228 5.31 9.53 0.41
CA MET A 228 5.52 9.28 -1.01
C MET A 228 5.83 10.57 -1.77
N TRP A 229 5.06 11.62 -1.49
CA TRP A 229 5.29 12.93 -2.08
C TRP A 229 6.60 13.56 -1.56
N LEU A 230 6.88 13.50 -0.26
CA LEU A 230 8.09 14.06 0.33
C LEU A 230 9.38 13.46 -0.26
N MET A 231 9.39 12.16 -0.58
CA MET A 231 10.52 11.50 -1.24
C MET A 231 10.82 12.12 -2.60
N LEU A 232 9.80 12.44 -3.38
CA LEU A 232 9.97 13.05 -4.69
C LEU A 232 10.32 14.56 -4.63
N GLN A 233 10.21 15.20 -3.46
CA GLN A 233 10.63 16.59 -3.29
C GLN A 233 12.12 16.71 -2.89
N GLN A 234 12.81 15.61 -2.62
CA GLN A 234 14.22 15.63 -2.24
C GLN A 234 15.12 16.03 -3.42
N LYS A 235 16.35 16.49 -3.09
CA LYS A 235 17.36 16.82 -4.09
C LYS A 235 17.89 15.58 -4.82
N ASN A 236 18.10 14.50 -4.08
CA ASN A 236 18.62 13.24 -4.59
C ASN A 236 17.61 12.12 -4.31
N PRO A 237 17.46 11.17 -5.23
CA PRO A 237 16.60 9.99 -4.99
C PRO A 237 17.22 9.05 -3.98
N ASP A 238 16.40 8.43 -3.14
CA ASP A 238 16.83 7.43 -2.15
C ASP A 238 15.66 6.53 -1.74
N ASP A 239 15.93 5.48 -0.97
CA ASP A 239 14.93 4.56 -0.45
C ASP A 239 14.68 4.83 1.04
N TYR A 240 13.43 4.70 1.47
CA TYR A 240 13.03 5.02 2.84
C TYR A 240 12.08 3.97 3.41
N VAL A 241 12.37 3.54 4.65
CA VAL A 241 11.41 2.79 5.46
C VAL A 241 10.38 3.74 6.03
N ILE A 242 9.10 3.41 5.81
CA ILE A 242 7.96 4.15 6.35
C ILE A 242 7.19 3.23 7.28
N ALA A 243 7.28 3.53 8.57
CA ALA A 243 6.79 2.72 9.67
C ALA A 243 6.45 3.58 10.88
N THR A 244 5.60 3.08 11.77
CA THR A 244 5.33 3.74 13.05
C THR A 244 6.41 3.47 14.09
N GLY A 245 7.13 2.34 13.97
CA GLY A 245 8.09 1.86 14.96
C GLY A 245 7.44 1.07 16.10
N GLU A 246 6.12 0.94 16.10
CA GLU A 246 5.37 0.20 17.11
C GLU A 246 4.73 -1.05 16.49
N SER A 247 4.78 -2.19 17.18
CA SER A 247 4.14 -3.41 16.71
C SER A 247 3.02 -3.85 17.64
N HIS A 248 1.89 -4.18 17.06
CA HIS A 248 0.69 -4.67 17.76
C HIS A 248 0.27 -6.03 17.20
N SER A 249 -0.29 -6.89 18.05
CA SER A 249 -0.84 -8.17 17.61
C SER A 249 -2.21 -8.00 16.95
N VAL A 250 -2.58 -8.97 16.12
CA VAL A 250 -3.95 -9.05 15.59
C VAL A 250 -4.96 -9.17 16.73
N GLU A 251 -4.60 -9.84 17.84
CA GLU A 251 -5.44 -9.94 19.04
C GLU A 251 -5.67 -8.58 19.71
N GLU A 252 -4.61 -7.73 19.82
CA GLU A 252 -4.77 -6.37 20.35
C GLU A 252 -5.68 -5.52 19.48
N PHE A 253 -5.54 -5.61 18.14
CA PHE A 253 -6.44 -4.92 17.22
C PHE A 253 -7.89 -5.40 17.38
N LEU A 254 -8.09 -6.72 17.43
CA LEU A 254 -9.40 -7.34 17.58
C LEU A 254 -10.08 -6.93 18.88
N ALA A 255 -9.35 -6.95 20.00
CA ALA A 255 -9.88 -6.55 21.32
C ALA A 255 -10.36 -5.07 21.32
N LEU A 256 -9.51 -4.16 20.84
CA LEU A 256 -9.87 -2.75 20.72
C LEU A 256 -11.03 -2.52 19.75
N ALA A 257 -11.04 -3.19 18.61
CA ALA A 257 -12.11 -3.04 17.63
C ALA A 257 -13.45 -3.53 18.18
N THR A 258 -13.47 -4.62 18.95
CA THR A 258 -14.67 -5.15 19.59
C THR A 258 -15.18 -4.22 20.69
N GLU A 259 -14.26 -3.64 21.47
CA GLU A 259 -14.57 -2.63 22.49
C GLU A 259 -15.21 -1.38 21.84
N TYR A 260 -14.60 -0.81 20.81
CA TYR A 260 -15.14 0.35 20.11
C TYR A 260 -16.45 0.07 19.37
N ALA A 261 -16.68 -1.16 18.93
CA ALA A 261 -17.95 -1.59 18.37
C ALA A 261 -19.06 -1.72 19.44
N GLY A 262 -18.71 -1.73 20.72
CA GLY A 262 -19.66 -1.91 21.84
C GLY A 262 -20.17 -3.35 21.97
N LEU A 263 -19.34 -4.34 21.59
CA LEU A 263 -19.74 -5.76 21.55
C LEU A 263 -19.22 -6.58 22.75
N GLY A 264 -18.35 -6.04 23.61
CA GLY A 264 -17.82 -6.77 24.76
C GLY A 264 -16.63 -7.66 24.44
N ASP A 265 -16.67 -8.94 24.84
CA ASP A 265 -15.54 -9.86 24.65
C ASP A 265 -15.51 -10.45 23.23
N TRP A 266 -14.42 -10.23 22.50
CA TRP A 266 -14.25 -10.74 21.13
C TRP A 266 -14.32 -12.27 21.03
N ARG A 267 -14.02 -13.01 22.12
CA ARG A 267 -14.05 -14.49 22.16
C ARG A 267 -15.43 -15.07 21.91
N GLU A 268 -16.47 -14.29 22.14
CA GLU A 268 -17.84 -14.68 21.81
C GLU A 268 -18.11 -14.75 20.31
N TYR A 269 -17.31 -14.05 19.50
CA TYR A 269 -17.57 -13.82 18.08
C TYR A 269 -16.52 -14.43 17.14
N VAL A 270 -15.34 -14.80 17.66
CA VAL A 270 -14.20 -15.21 16.81
C VAL A 270 -13.77 -16.64 17.10
N GLU A 271 -13.65 -17.42 16.04
CA GLU A 271 -13.04 -18.74 16.04
C GLU A 271 -11.65 -18.66 15.40
N ILE A 272 -10.63 -19.25 16.06
CA ILE A 272 -9.25 -19.20 15.56
C ILE A 272 -8.98 -20.45 14.71
N ASP A 273 -8.48 -20.23 13.50
CA ASP A 273 -8.12 -21.28 12.54
C ASP A 273 -6.68 -21.02 12.04
N TYR A 274 -5.73 -21.76 12.58
CA TYR A 274 -4.30 -21.55 12.30
C TYR A 274 -3.83 -22.08 10.94
N GLU A 275 -4.65 -22.82 10.21
CA GLU A 275 -4.25 -23.46 8.93
C GLU A 275 -4.42 -22.56 7.69
N LEU A 276 -4.79 -21.29 7.88
CA LEU A 276 -5.18 -20.40 6.79
C LEU A 276 -4.04 -19.93 5.87
N ARG A 277 -2.75 -20.20 6.19
CA ARG A 277 -1.61 -19.78 5.34
C ARG A 277 -0.45 -20.78 5.35
N PRO A 278 0.19 -21.05 4.21
CA PRO A 278 1.36 -21.94 4.14
C PRO A 278 2.58 -21.42 4.91
N THR A 279 2.77 -20.09 4.97
CA THR A 279 3.83 -19.43 5.73
C THR A 279 3.34 -18.10 6.28
N ASP A 280 3.80 -17.72 7.44
CA ASP A 280 3.50 -16.42 8.06
C ASP A 280 4.77 -15.75 8.58
N ILE A 281 4.69 -14.47 8.88
CA ILE A 281 5.74 -13.66 9.51
C ILE A 281 5.25 -13.33 10.91
N ASP A 282 6.02 -13.74 11.94
CA ASP A 282 5.59 -13.57 13.33
C ASP A 282 5.60 -12.10 13.76
N VAL A 283 6.69 -11.38 13.47
CA VAL A 283 6.86 -9.98 13.85
C VAL A 283 7.45 -9.17 12.71
N LEU A 284 6.81 -8.07 12.39
CA LEU A 284 7.26 -7.13 11.38
C LEU A 284 7.12 -5.70 11.93
N VAL A 285 8.27 -5.07 12.24
CA VAL A 285 8.35 -3.71 12.78
C VAL A 285 9.49 -2.96 12.10
N GLY A 286 9.29 -1.68 11.77
CA GLY A 286 10.21 -0.85 11.01
C GLY A 286 10.88 0.24 11.84
N ASP A 287 12.09 0.64 11.41
CA ASP A 287 12.78 1.84 11.87
C ASP A 287 12.73 2.91 10.77
N SER A 288 11.89 3.92 10.98
CA SER A 288 11.72 5.05 10.07
C SER A 288 12.62 6.25 10.39
N SER A 289 13.70 6.05 11.17
CA SER A 289 14.60 7.13 11.59
C SER A 289 15.20 7.92 10.44
N LYS A 290 15.49 7.26 9.29
CA LYS A 290 15.97 7.93 8.07
C LYS A 290 14.91 8.88 7.51
N ALA A 291 13.67 8.41 7.36
CA ALA A 291 12.55 9.23 6.89
C ALA A 291 12.26 10.40 7.86
N GLN A 292 12.34 10.18 9.17
CA GLN A 292 12.15 11.24 10.16
C GLN A 292 13.22 12.33 10.03
N LYS A 293 14.49 11.96 9.83
CA LYS A 293 15.61 12.93 9.74
C LYS A 293 15.65 13.65 8.40
N GLN A 294 15.47 12.94 7.29
CA GLN A 294 15.69 13.49 5.95
C GLN A 294 14.43 14.08 5.33
N LEU A 295 13.28 13.43 5.52
CA LEU A 295 11.98 13.88 4.99
C LEU A 295 11.21 14.74 5.99
N LEU A 296 11.65 14.81 7.25
CA LEU A 296 10.88 15.39 8.37
C LEU A 296 9.49 14.75 8.53
N TRP A 297 9.35 13.53 8.07
CA TRP A 297 8.12 12.76 8.14
C TRP A 297 8.03 11.97 9.46
N LYS A 298 6.86 11.94 10.03
CA LYS A 298 6.53 11.04 11.16
C LYS A 298 5.06 10.65 11.12
N PRO A 299 4.70 9.45 11.63
CA PRO A 299 3.31 9.06 11.75
C PRO A 299 2.57 10.02 12.71
N LYS A 300 1.37 10.44 12.33
CA LYS A 300 0.53 11.39 13.09
C LYS A 300 -0.55 10.64 13.88
N MET A 301 -1.17 9.64 13.25
CA MET A 301 -2.24 8.85 13.85
C MET A 301 -1.67 7.70 14.69
N LYS A 302 -2.10 7.59 15.94
CA LYS A 302 -1.71 6.49 16.84
C LYS A 302 -2.56 5.25 16.60
N PHE A 303 -2.04 4.08 16.99
CA PHE A 303 -2.70 2.79 16.80
C PHE A 303 -4.16 2.75 17.31
N LYS A 304 -4.42 3.23 18.52
CA LYS A 304 -5.78 3.25 19.09
C LYS A 304 -6.75 4.13 18.27
N ASP A 305 -6.25 5.28 17.82
CA ASP A 305 -7.05 6.20 17.00
C ASP A 305 -7.33 5.62 15.62
N LEU A 306 -6.36 4.88 15.05
CA LEU A 306 -6.53 4.14 13.80
C LEU A 306 -7.62 3.08 13.91
N VAL A 307 -7.56 2.24 14.97
CA VAL A 307 -8.59 1.21 15.20
C VAL A 307 -9.96 1.85 15.36
N LYS A 308 -10.06 2.91 16.16
CA LYS A 308 -11.31 3.66 16.36
C LYS A 308 -11.84 4.21 15.04
N ASN A 309 -11.01 4.88 14.25
CA ASN A 309 -11.37 5.43 12.95
C ASN A 309 -11.93 4.35 11.99
N MET A 310 -11.30 3.16 11.98
CA MET A 310 -11.73 2.06 11.12
C MET A 310 -13.03 1.37 11.58
N VAL A 311 -13.37 1.47 12.87
CA VAL A 311 -14.60 0.89 13.42
C VAL A 311 -15.80 1.85 13.27
N GLU A 312 -15.58 3.16 13.44
CA GLU A 312 -16.64 4.17 13.37
C GLU A 312 -17.12 4.45 11.95
N HIS A 313 -16.31 4.14 10.95
CA HIS A 313 -16.63 4.25 9.53
C HIS A 313 -17.44 3.05 9.02
#